data_c92c21e26bd664acb4f26181f44a2674
#
_entry.id   c92c21e26bd664acb4f26181f44a2674
#
_cell.length_a   1.000
_cell.length_b   1.000
_cell.length_c   1.000
_cell.angle_alpha   90.00
_cell.angle_beta   90.00
_cell.angle_gamma   90.00
#
_symmetry.space_group_name_H-M   'P 1'
#
loop_
_entity.id
_entity.type
_entity.pdbx_description
1 polymer ?
#
loop_
_entity_poly.entity_id
_entity_poly.type
_entity_poly.pdbx_seq_one_letter_code
_entity_poly.pdbx_strand_id
1 'polypeptide(L)'
;MSGSTVYFARDDDGVRSALSNSSLARFAGKAVPIKLHMGEPGNPYFIRPELARIIVTAVKDAGGHPFLFDTVVAYPGERSHRHGYERVAYRHGFTRDSVGCNVTIGERGVRVVEAEVALEVATQLHEADCMVVLSHVKGHVQAGFGGAIKNLGMGGVTKASKRRVHFMSVPVHDAGICTNCGLCVTACPSHALSIEHGWRIDRRKCEGCGKCVTACQTGAMRFDVMSLARGLAISAMACIRNKDVVYVNSLHNIAENCDCDPSPGGIVCPDIGYLVGSDAAAIDAASLDLIDREAPDVFLRNTGVDPREQIRHAVELGMDCQYSLCEV
;
A
#
# COMPACT_ATOMS: atom_id res chain seq x y z
N MET A 1 22.42 -15.70 -4.50
CA MET A 1 21.79 -14.75 -5.46
C MET A 1 21.99 -13.36 -4.86
N SER A 2 22.53 -12.39 -5.59
CA SER A 2 22.68 -11.02 -5.10
C SER A 2 21.28 -10.40 -5.02
N GLY A 3 20.85 -9.96 -3.84
CA GLY A 3 19.58 -9.27 -3.63
C GLY A 3 19.48 -7.97 -4.43
N SER A 4 18.28 -7.37 -4.47
CA SER A 4 18.02 -6.11 -5.16
C SER A 4 18.81 -4.96 -4.53
N THR A 5 19.35 -4.06 -5.33
CA THR A 5 19.94 -2.81 -4.79
C THR A 5 18.82 -1.86 -4.40
N VAL A 6 18.86 -1.38 -3.16
CA VAL A 6 18.00 -0.31 -2.64
C VAL A 6 18.87 0.90 -2.32
N TYR A 7 18.64 2.01 -3.01
CA TYR A 7 19.34 3.26 -2.77
C TYR A 7 18.69 4.01 -1.63
N PHE A 8 19.47 4.48 -0.68
CA PHE A 8 19.03 5.33 0.43
C PHE A 8 19.47 6.77 0.17
N ALA A 9 18.53 7.69 0.22
CA ALA A 9 18.72 9.12 0.02
C ALA A 9 18.20 9.89 1.24
N ARG A 10 18.96 10.90 1.71
CA ARG A 10 18.55 11.71 2.87
C ARG A 10 17.69 12.91 2.49
N ASP A 11 17.83 13.39 1.27
CA ASP A 11 17.21 14.61 0.77
C ASP A 11 16.80 14.48 -0.71
N ASP A 12 16.25 15.54 -1.25
CA ASP A 12 15.74 15.63 -2.62
C ASP A 12 16.84 15.43 -3.68
N ASP A 13 18.08 15.87 -3.43
CA ASP A 13 19.20 15.70 -4.35
C ASP A 13 19.68 14.25 -4.36
N GLY A 14 19.70 13.60 -3.20
CA GLY A 14 19.91 12.16 -3.10
C GLY A 14 18.84 11.36 -3.84
N VAL A 15 17.54 11.78 -3.79
CA VAL A 15 16.48 11.14 -4.59
C VAL A 15 16.77 11.25 -6.07
N ARG A 16 17.22 12.41 -6.58
CA ARG A 16 17.60 12.58 -8.00
C ARG A 16 18.75 11.65 -8.38
N SER A 17 19.77 11.55 -7.52
CA SER A 17 20.91 10.65 -7.70
C SER A 17 20.46 9.19 -7.72
N ALA A 18 19.63 8.76 -6.77
CA ALA A 18 19.09 7.40 -6.73
C ALA A 18 18.26 7.05 -7.98
N LEU A 19 17.42 7.98 -8.44
CA LEU A 19 16.61 7.80 -9.65
C LEU A 19 17.48 7.70 -10.90
N SER A 20 18.58 8.45 -11.01
CA SER A 20 19.53 8.36 -12.14
C SER A 20 20.27 7.02 -12.19
N ASN A 21 20.45 6.37 -11.04
CA ASN A 21 21.04 5.04 -10.92
C ASN A 21 20.01 3.90 -11.10
N SER A 22 18.72 4.24 -11.23
CA SER A 22 17.63 3.28 -11.42
C SER A 22 17.43 2.91 -12.89
N SER A 23 16.46 2.03 -13.15
CA SER A 23 16.14 1.56 -14.51
C SER A 23 15.28 2.53 -15.34
N LEU A 24 15.15 3.81 -14.96
CA LEU A 24 14.31 4.79 -15.67
C LEU A 24 14.66 4.96 -17.15
N ALA A 25 15.91 4.71 -17.55
CA ALA A 25 16.30 4.74 -18.97
C ALA A 25 15.46 3.79 -19.87
N ARG A 26 14.89 2.73 -19.31
CA ARG A 26 14.00 1.78 -20.01
C ARG A 26 12.60 2.36 -20.26
N PHE A 27 12.28 3.52 -19.71
CA PHE A 27 10.97 4.18 -19.82
C PHE A 27 10.88 5.15 -21.00
N ALA A 28 11.97 5.34 -21.72
CA ALA A 28 12.03 6.26 -22.88
C ALA A 28 10.94 5.93 -23.92
N GLY A 29 10.21 6.95 -24.35
CA GLY A 29 9.11 6.87 -25.32
C GLY A 29 7.81 6.24 -24.78
N LYS A 30 7.76 5.80 -23.52
CA LYS A 30 6.60 5.12 -22.94
C LYS A 30 5.73 6.07 -22.12
N ALA A 31 4.43 5.77 -22.03
CA ALA A 31 3.53 6.37 -21.04
C ALA A 31 3.83 5.76 -19.66
N VAL A 32 4.14 6.60 -18.68
CA VAL A 32 4.61 6.17 -17.36
C VAL A 32 3.64 6.64 -16.27
N PRO A 33 2.74 5.77 -15.80
CA PRO A 33 1.97 6.08 -14.61
C PRO A 33 2.89 6.17 -13.37
N ILE A 34 2.80 7.27 -12.65
CA ILE A 34 3.39 7.43 -11.32
C ILE A 34 2.27 7.16 -10.33
N LYS A 35 2.26 5.96 -9.76
CA LYS A 35 1.23 5.52 -8.81
C LYS A 35 1.52 6.06 -7.43
N LEU A 36 0.62 6.88 -6.90
CA LEU A 36 0.75 7.41 -5.54
C LEU A 36 -0.63 7.61 -4.91
N HIS A 37 -0.67 7.75 -3.57
CA HIS A 37 -1.83 8.21 -2.83
C HIS A 37 -1.76 9.73 -2.65
N MET A 38 -2.82 10.47 -2.99
CA MET A 38 -2.80 11.95 -2.97
C MET A 38 -3.47 12.54 -1.73
N GLY A 39 -3.57 11.76 -0.65
CA GLY A 39 -4.12 12.16 0.66
C GLY A 39 -5.64 12.05 0.74
N GLU A 40 -6.16 11.89 1.97
CA GLU A 40 -7.58 12.04 2.33
C GLU A 40 -7.82 13.45 2.84
N PRO A 41 -8.98 14.08 2.58
CA PRO A 41 -9.33 15.37 3.19
C PRO A 41 -9.18 15.33 4.70
N GLY A 42 -8.43 16.28 5.28
CA GLY A 42 -8.14 16.37 6.71
C GLY A 42 -6.85 15.69 7.14
N ASN A 43 -6.27 14.80 6.35
CA ASN A 43 -4.97 14.19 6.66
C ASN A 43 -3.82 15.17 6.34
N PRO A 44 -2.94 15.51 7.31
CA PRO A 44 -1.82 16.43 7.07
C PRO A 44 -0.56 15.72 6.52
N TYR A 45 -0.50 14.39 6.55
CA TYR A 45 0.70 13.59 6.30
C TYR A 45 0.58 12.75 5.02
N PHE A 46 0.57 13.36 3.87
CA PHE A 46 0.60 12.67 2.58
C PHE A 46 1.81 13.11 1.75
N ILE A 47 2.13 12.36 0.70
CA ILE A 47 3.20 12.73 -0.24
C ILE A 47 3.01 14.17 -0.70
N ARG A 48 4.07 14.97 -0.61
CA ARG A 48 4.06 16.34 -1.09
C ARG A 48 4.17 16.41 -2.61
N PRO A 49 3.47 17.37 -3.27
CA PRO A 49 3.57 17.57 -4.71
C PRO A 49 5.00 17.80 -5.21
N GLU A 50 5.86 18.40 -4.37
CA GLU A 50 7.27 18.68 -4.67
C GLU A 50 8.06 17.39 -4.92
N LEU A 51 7.88 16.36 -4.08
CA LEU A 51 8.49 15.05 -4.29
C LEU A 51 7.97 14.39 -5.57
N ALA A 52 6.67 14.46 -5.81
CA ALA A 52 6.09 13.95 -7.06
C ALA A 52 6.67 14.65 -8.28
N ARG A 53 6.93 15.97 -8.21
CA ARG A 53 7.58 16.75 -9.27
C ARG A 53 9.01 16.29 -9.56
N ILE A 54 9.78 15.94 -8.53
CA ILE A 54 11.14 15.41 -8.70
C ILE A 54 11.09 14.14 -9.55
N ILE A 55 10.19 13.21 -9.23
CA ILE A 55 10.02 11.96 -9.97
C ILE A 55 9.52 12.21 -11.39
N VAL A 56 8.53 13.10 -11.56
CA VAL A 56 8.03 13.50 -12.89
C VAL A 56 9.18 14.05 -13.75
N THR A 57 10.04 14.89 -13.19
CA THR A 57 11.21 15.44 -13.88
C THR A 57 12.17 14.34 -14.28
N ALA A 58 12.55 13.45 -13.36
CA ALA A 58 13.44 12.33 -13.64
C ALA A 58 12.93 11.40 -14.74
N VAL A 59 11.62 11.11 -14.76
CA VAL A 59 10.99 10.31 -15.83
C VAL A 59 11.04 11.03 -17.19
N LYS A 60 10.80 12.35 -17.22
CA LYS A 60 10.91 13.17 -18.43
C LYS A 60 12.33 13.23 -18.97
N ASP A 61 13.31 13.43 -18.08
CA ASP A 61 14.73 13.49 -18.43
C ASP A 61 15.22 12.14 -18.99
N ALA A 62 14.62 11.03 -18.54
CA ALA A 62 14.82 9.70 -19.11
C ALA A 62 14.04 9.46 -20.43
N GLY A 63 13.31 10.48 -20.94
CA GLY A 63 12.54 10.40 -22.19
C GLY A 63 11.16 9.76 -22.07
N GLY A 64 10.68 9.49 -20.86
CA GLY A 64 9.34 8.95 -20.62
C GLY A 64 8.24 10.03 -20.61
N HIS A 65 6.98 9.61 -20.70
CA HIS A 65 5.79 10.47 -20.68
C HIS A 65 4.99 10.25 -19.37
N PRO A 66 5.36 10.93 -18.26
CA PRO A 66 4.75 10.68 -16.96
C PRO A 66 3.35 11.27 -16.82
N PHE A 67 2.52 10.61 -16.00
CA PHE A 67 1.30 11.15 -15.44
C PHE A 67 1.09 10.60 -14.02
N LEU A 68 0.57 11.42 -13.09
CA LEU A 68 0.21 10.95 -11.76
C LEU A 68 -1.05 10.11 -11.83
N PHE A 69 -1.09 9.03 -11.05
CA PHE A 69 -2.17 8.07 -11.11
C PHE A 69 -2.58 7.53 -9.72
N ASP A 70 -3.87 7.49 -9.46
CA ASP A 70 -4.49 6.68 -8.40
C ASP A 70 -5.89 6.21 -8.83
N THR A 71 -6.52 5.34 -8.03
CA THR A 71 -7.87 4.85 -8.24
C THR A 71 -8.81 5.29 -7.11
N VAL A 72 -10.11 5.42 -7.42
CA VAL A 72 -11.14 5.74 -6.44
C VAL A 72 -11.16 4.75 -5.27
N VAL A 73 -11.54 5.23 -4.08
CA VAL A 73 -11.59 4.43 -2.86
C VAL A 73 -12.88 3.61 -2.74
N ALA A 74 -12.86 2.57 -1.90
CA ALA A 74 -14.00 1.67 -1.71
C ALA A 74 -14.96 2.14 -0.62
N TYR A 75 -14.51 2.99 0.30
CA TYR A 75 -15.30 3.58 1.39
C TYR A 75 -16.03 4.86 0.95
N PRO A 76 -17.06 5.31 1.69
CA PRO A 76 -17.76 6.58 1.42
C PRO A 76 -16.83 7.79 1.60
N GLY A 77 -17.01 8.82 0.78
CA GLY A 77 -16.26 10.07 0.85
C GLY A 77 -16.05 10.69 -0.53
N GLU A 78 -15.41 11.86 -0.59
CA GLU A 78 -15.16 12.56 -1.84
C GLU A 78 -14.34 11.74 -2.83
N ARG A 79 -13.37 10.96 -2.36
CA ARG A 79 -12.52 10.12 -3.20
C ARG A 79 -13.20 8.83 -3.71
N SER A 80 -14.48 8.60 -3.35
CA SER A 80 -15.21 7.41 -3.77
C SER A 80 -15.66 7.43 -5.25
N HIS A 81 -15.46 8.54 -5.95
CA HIS A 81 -15.74 8.73 -7.38
C HIS A 81 -14.72 9.71 -8.00
N ARG A 82 -14.50 9.57 -9.30
CA ARG A 82 -13.45 10.26 -10.05
C ARG A 82 -13.42 11.78 -9.81
N HIS A 83 -14.50 12.49 -10.11
CA HIS A 83 -14.54 13.95 -9.97
C HIS A 83 -14.34 14.44 -8.54
N GLY A 84 -14.77 13.65 -7.53
CA GLY A 84 -14.49 13.95 -6.13
C GLY A 84 -13.00 13.84 -5.85
N TYR A 85 -12.38 12.77 -6.28
CA TYR A 85 -10.95 12.57 -6.05
C TYR A 85 -10.09 13.59 -6.83
N GLU A 86 -10.46 13.94 -8.07
CA GLU A 86 -9.79 15.01 -8.83
C GLU A 86 -9.81 16.35 -8.06
N ARG A 87 -10.94 16.71 -7.42
CA ARG A 87 -11.01 17.90 -6.55
C ARG A 87 -10.14 17.80 -5.31
N VAL A 88 -10.08 16.63 -4.67
CA VAL A 88 -9.18 16.40 -3.52
C VAL A 88 -7.73 16.55 -3.94
N ALA A 89 -7.30 15.90 -5.02
CA ALA A 89 -5.95 16.01 -5.56
C ALA A 89 -5.58 17.47 -5.84
N TYR A 90 -6.48 18.22 -6.48
CA TYR A 90 -6.30 19.65 -6.74
C TYR A 90 -6.10 20.47 -5.45
N ARG A 91 -6.95 20.26 -4.42
CA ARG A 91 -6.82 20.96 -3.12
C ARG A 91 -5.53 20.61 -2.39
N HIS A 92 -5.03 19.39 -2.58
CA HIS A 92 -3.76 18.92 -2.01
C HIS A 92 -2.54 19.34 -2.83
N GLY A 93 -2.73 20.18 -3.87
CA GLY A 93 -1.66 20.76 -4.66
C GLY A 93 -1.18 19.88 -5.82
N PHE A 94 -1.81 18.76 -6.10
CA PHE A 94 -1.49 17.93 -7.27
C PHE A 94 -2.18 18.51 -8.52
N THR A 95 -1.56 19.53 -9.11
CA THR A 95 -2.02 20.18 -10.34
C THR A 95 -0.97 19.99 -11.45
N ARG A 96 -1.39 20.16 -12.72
CA ARG A 96 -0.44 20.09 -13.83
C ARG A 96 0.71 21.09 -13.68
N ASP A 97 0.43 22.28 -13.14
CA ASP A 97 1.43 23.34 -13.00
C ASP A 97 2.42 23.04 -11.85
N SER A 98 1.93 22.46 -10.72
CA SER A 98 2.78 22.13 -9.58
C SER A 98 3.65 20.90 -9.82
N VAL A 99 3.10 19.83 -10.40
CA VAL A 99 3.81 18.55 -10.58
C VAL A 99 4.40 18.38 -11.98
N GLY A 100 4.00 19.19 -12.95
CA GLY A 100 4.55 19.18 -14.32
C GLY A 100 3.98 18.10 -15.23
N CYS A 101 2.89 17.39 -14.87
CA CYS A 101 2.22 16.38 -15.70
C CYS A 101 0.72 16.33 -15.40
N ASN A 102 -0.03 15.56 -16.18
CA ASN A 102 -1.45 15.33 -15.91
C ASN A 102 -1.66 14.47 -14.65
N VAL A 103 -2.80 14.69 -13.99
CA VAL A 103 -3.28 13.84 -12.88
C VAL A 103 -4.48 13.04 -13.39
N THR A 104 -4.45 11.73 -13.22
CA THR A 104 -5.47 10.80 -13.72
C THR A 104 -6.01 9.96 -12.57
N ILE A 105 -7.33 9.94 -12.40
CA ILE A 105 -8.01 9.08 -11.43
C ILE A 105 -8.74 7.97 -12.17
N GLY A 106 -8.34 6.71 -11.91
CA GLY A 106 -8.89 5.51 -12.53
C GLY A 106 -10.13 4.98 -11.80
N GLU A 107 -11.12 4.51 -12.56
CA GLU A 107 -12.30 3.82 -12.05
C GLU A 107 -12.53 2.47 -12.73
N ARG A 108 -12.03 2.30 -13.95
CA ARG A 108 -12.17 1.08 -14.75
C ARG A 108 -10.94 0.20 -14.62
N GLY A 109 -11.12 -1.10 -14.86
CA GLY A 109 -10.02 -2.06 -14.82
C GLY A 109 -10.20 -3.18 -15.82
N VAL A 110 -9.12 -3.91 -16.01
CA VAL A 110 -9.06 -5.12 -16.83
C VAL A 110 -9.01 -6.32 -15.89
N ARG A 111 -9.85 -7.32 -16.16
CA ARG A 111 -9.90 -8.55 -15.36
C ARG A 111 -8.65 -9.38 -15.62
N VAL A 112 -7.96 -9.71 -14.53
CA VAL A 112 -6.81 -10.61 -14.50
C VAL A 112 -7.02 -11.69 -13.44
N VAL A 113 -6.28 -12.80 -13.53
CA VAL A 113 -6.24 -13.83 -12.50
C VAL A 113 -4.81 -13.95 -12.01
N GLU A 114 -4.59 -13.75 -10.72
CA GLU A 114 -3.30 -13.89 -10.07
C GLU A 114 -3.46 -14.81 -8.85
N ALA A 115 -2.64 -15.84 -8.74
CA ALA A 115 -2.71 -16.85 -7.67
C ALA A 115 -4.16 -17.33 -7.41
N GLU A 116 -4.88 -17.67 -8.48
CA GLU A 116 -6.30 -18.11 -8.50
C GLU A 116 -7.33 -17.06 -8.08
N VAL A 117 -6.89 -15.83 -7.79
CA VAL A 117 -7.79 -14.73 -7.44
C VAL A 117 -8.08 -13.87 -8.67
N ALA A 118 -9.36 -13.75 -9.04
CA ALA A 118 -9.79 -12.85 -10.11
C ALA A 118 -9.86 -11.41 -9.55
N LEU A 119 -9.15 -10.49 -10.18
CA LEU A 119 -9.07 -9.08 -9.84
C LEU A 119 -9.27 -8.21 -11.09
N GLU A 120 -9.59 -6.95 -10.89
CA GLU A 120 -9.57 -5.93 -11.95
C GLU A 120 -8.45 -4.95 -11.64
N VAL A 121 -7.32 -5.08 -12.34
CA VAL A 121 -6.23 -4.10 -12.33
C VAL A 121 -6.69 -2.86 -13.08
N ALA A 122 -6.41 -1.68 -12.54
CA ALA A 122 -6.76 -0.41 -13.20
C ALA A 122 -6.23 -0.36 -14.62
N THR A 123 -7.06 0.06 -15.58
CA THR A 123 -6.74 0.04 -17.01
C THR A 123 -5.39 0.70 -17.30
N GLN A 124 -5.11 1.87 -16.69
CA GLN A 124 -3.88 2.61 -16.90
C GLN A 124 -2.63 1.85 -16.45
N LEU A 125 -2.74 1.08 -15.35
CA LEU A 125 -1.63 0.24 -14.90
C LEU A 125 -1.52 -1.05 -15.71
N HIS A 126 -2.66 -1.62 -16.12
CA HIS A 126 -2.67 -2.85 -16.93
C HIS A 126 -2.01 -2.64 -18.29
N GLU A 127 -2.33 -1.52 -18.96
CA GLU A 127 -1.85 -1.19 -20.31
C GLU A 127 -0.41 -0.65 -20.33
N ALA A 128 0.12 -0.18 -19.20
CA ALA A 128 1.48 0.34 -19.12
C ALA A 128 2.52 -0.79 -19.10
N ASP A 129 3.62 -0.63 -19.86
CA ASP A 129 4.78 -1.54 -19.82
C ASP A 129 5.71 -1.26 -18.64
N CYS A 130 5.63 -0.07 -18.08
CA CYS A 130 6.46 0.38 -16.98
C CYS A 130 5.70 1.35 -16.08
N MET A 131 6.16 1.53 -14.85
CA MET A 131 5.58 2.50 -13.91
C MET A 131 6.58 2.93 -12.83
N VAL A 132 6.28 4.06 -12.18
CA VAL A 132 6.88 4.40 -10.90
C VAL A 132 5.82 4.25 -9.81
N VAL A 133 6.21 3.68 -8.67
CA VAL A 133 5.36 3.55 -7.48
C VAL A 133 5.93 4.44 -6.39
N LEU A 134 5.28 5.57 -6.12
CA LEU A 134 5.66 6.51 -5.08
C LEU A 134 4.81 6.27 -3.84
N SER A 135 5.41 5.81 -2.76
CA SER A 135 4.72 5.43 -1.54
C SER A 135 5.14 6.28 -0.36
N HIS A 136 4.19 6.75 0.41
CA HIS A 136 4.41 7.23 1.76
C HIS A 136 4.40 6.03 2.71
N VAL A 137 5.43 5.91 3.55
CA VAL A 137 5.54 4.83 4.54
C VAL A 137 4.92 5.26 5.86
N LYS A 138 4.04 4.43 6.43
CA LYS A 138 3.29 4.72 7.66
C LYS A 138 2.63 3.47 8.23
N GLY A 139 2.08 3.57 9.43
CA GLY A 139 1.27 2.51 10.03
C GLY A 139 -0.05 2.28 9.29
N HIS A 140 -0.66 1.12 9.54
CA HIS A 140 -1.99 0.79 9.03
C HIS A 140 -2.67 -0.23 9.93
N VAL A 141 -3.83 0.12 10.48
CA VAL A 141 -4.55 -0.65 11.51
C VAL A 141 -4.84 -2.12 11.11
N GLN A 142 -5.02 -2.40 9.82
CA GLN A 142 -5.39 -3.74 9.33
C GLN A 142 -4.23 -4.50 8.66
N ALA A 143 -3.22 -3.80 8.16
CA ALA A 143 -2.10 -4.39 7.44
C ALA A 143 -0.76 -4.21 8.19
N GLY A 144 -0.79 -3.67 9.42
CA GLY A 144 0.38 -3.31 10.20
C GLY A 144 1.10 -2.09 9.64
N PHE A 145 1.34 -2.07 8.34
CA PHE A 145 2.17 -1.12 7.64
C PHE A 145 1.64 -0.86 6.22
N GLY A 146 1.93 0.31 5.68
CA GLY A 146 1.66 0.68 4.29
C GLY A 146 2.89 1.23 3.61
N GLY A 147 3.41 0.49 2.62
CA GLY A 147 4.50 0.84 1.72
C GLY A 147 4.13 0.57 0.26
N ALA A 148 5.09 0.11 -0.54
CA ALA A 148 4.92 -0.14 -1.97
C ALA A 148 3.89 -1.25 -2.27
N ILE A 149 3.97 -2.39 -1.55
CA ILE A 149 3.02 -3.51 -1.71
C ILE A 149 1.59 -3.03 -1.48
N LYS A 150 1.33 -2.34 -0.37
CA LYS A 150 -0.02 -1.84 -0.07
C LYS A 150 -0.48 -0.73 -1.03
N ASN A 151 0.42 0.16 -1.45
CA ASN A 151 0.11 1.21 -2.41
C ASN A 151 -0.40 0.62 -3.73
N LEU A 152 0.23 -0.42 -4.25
CA LEU A 152 -0.24 -1.18 -5.41
C LEU A 152 -1.46 -2.03 -5.09
N GLY A 153 -1.39 -2.83 -4.03
CA GLY A 153 -2.39 -3.84 -3.68
C GLY A 153 -3.79 -3.28 -3.45
N MET A 154 -3.88 -2.04 -2.91
CA MET A 154 -5.16 -1.31 -2.82
C MET A 154 -5.31 -0.27 -3.94
N GLY A 155 -4.28 0.51 -4.20
CA GLY A 155 -4.37 1.63 -5.12
C GLY A 155 -4.28 1.27 -6.59
N GLY A 156 -3.77 0.09 -6.94
CA GLY A 156 -3.63 -0.38 -8.32
C GLY A 156 -4.86 -1.09 -8.90
N VAL A 157 -5.86 -1.40 -8.08
CA VAL A 157 -7.04 -2.17 -8.48
C VAL A 157 -8.33 -1.34 -8.37
N THR A 158 -9.39 -1.80 -9.06
CA THR A 158 -10.70 -1.12 -9.05
C THR A 158 -11.39 -1.18 -7.68
N LYS A 159 -12.40 -0.34 -7.50
CA LYS A 159 -13.26 -0.32 -6.30
C LYS A 159 -13.88 -1.69 -6.00
N ALA A 160 -14.27 -2.44 -7.04
CA ALA A 160 -14.82 -3.79 -6.89
C ALA A 160 -13.77 -4.76 -6.33
N SER A 161 -12.54 -4.71 -6.84
CA SER A 161 -11.45 -5.56 -6.38
C SER A 161 -10.96 -5.19 -4.97
N LYS A 162 -10.91 -3.90 -4.62
CA LYS A 162 -10.63 -3.47 -3.24
C LYS A 162 -11.61 -4.11 -2.25
N ARG A 163 -12.91 -4.03 -2.54
CA ARG A 163 -13.96 -4.67 -1.72
C ARG A 163 -13.78 -6.18 -1.66
N ARG A 164 -13.48 -6.83 -2.79
CA ARG A 164 -13.25 -8.27 -2.83
C ARG A 164 -12.10 -8.70 -1.93
N VAL A 165 -10.96 -7.99 -1.97
CA VAL A 165 -9.79 -8.26 -1.12
C VAL A 165 -10.16 -8.14 0.37
N HIS A 166 -10.88 -7.09 0.76
CA HIS A 166 -11.39 -6.96 2.13
C HIS A 166 -12.39 -8.07 2.50
N PHE A 167 -13.27 -8.48 1.58
CA PHE A 167 -14.23 -9.55 1.83
C PHE A 167 -13.57 -10.92 2.05
N MET A 168 -12.47 -11.20 1.36
CA MET A 168 -11.73 -12.47 1.52
C MET A 168 -11.06 -12.59 2.89
N SER A 169 -10.81 -11.50 3.57
CA SER A 169 -10.23 -11.45 4.92
C SER A 169 -11.29 -11.42 6.06
N VAL A 170 -12.58 -11.47 5.74
CA VAL A 170 -13.63 -11.60 6.78
C VAL A 170 -13.47 -12.95 7.47
N PRO A 171 -13.49 -13.00 8.82
CA PRO A 171 -13.33 -14.25 9.54
C PRO A 171 -14.57 -15.16 9.44
N VAL A 172 -14.35 -16.46 9.52
CA VAL A 172 -15.35 -17.49 9.76
C VAL A 172 -15.12 -18.15 11.11
N HIS A 173 -16.15 -18.79 11.66
CA HIS A 173 -16.15 -19.38 12.98
C HIS A 173 -16.52 -20.86 12.92
N ASP A 174 -15.73 -21.68 13.60
CA ASP A 174 -16.01 -23.10 13.84
C ASP A 174 -16.57 -23.29 15.25
N ALA A 175 -17.87 -23.56 15.32
CA ALA A 175 -18.56 -23.77 16.60
C ALA A 175 -18.12 -25.08 17.30
N GLY A 176 -17.58 -26.06 16.56
CA GLY A 176 -17.20 -27.38 17.09
C GLY A 176 -15.98 -27.32 18.01
N ILE A 177 -15.11 -26.33 17.83
CA ILE A 177 -13.90 -26.16 18.63
C ILE A 177 -13.89 -24.84 19.45
N CYS A 178 -14.98 -24.08 19.38
CA CYS A 178 -15.11 -22.81 20.11
C CYS A 178 -15.43 -23.06 21.58
N THR A 179 -14.65 -22.46 22.50
CA THR A 179 -14.86 -22.52 23.94
C THR A 179 -15.72 -21.38 24.49
N ASN A 180 -16.26 -20.52 23.64
CA ASN A 180 -17.04 -19.31 24.00
C ASN A 180 -16.29 -18.35 24.97
N CYS A 181 -14.96 -18.29 24.91
CA CYS A 181 -14.14 -17.48 25.82
C CYS A 181 -14.26 -15.96 25.63
N GLY A 182 -14.88 -15.48 24.53
CA GLY A 182 -15.10 -14.05 24.24
C GLY A 182 -13.89 -13.26 23.74
N LEU A 183 -12.69 -13.83 23.70
CA LEU A 183 -11.47 -13.12 23.29
C LEU A 183 -11.57 -12.48 21.90
N CYS A 184 -12.25 -13.13 20.96
CA CYS A 184 -12.47 -12.58 19.62
C CYS A 184 -13.35 -11.31 19.64
N VAL A 185 -14.32 -11.23 20.54
CA VAL A 185 -15.19 -10.05 20.71
C VAL A 185 -14.41 -8.89 21.30
N THR A 186 -13.64 -9.15 22.39
CA THR A 186 -12.80 -8.14 23.04
C THR A 186 -11.71 -7.60 22.09
N ALA A 187 -11.14 -8.47 21.24
CA ALA A 187 -10.10 -8.08 20.29
C ALA A 187 -10.64 -7.29 19.06
N CYS A 188 -11.96 -7.22 18.85
CA CYS A 188 -12.55 -6.59 17.67
C CYS A 188 -12.64 -5.06 17.82
N PRO A 189 -11.81 -4.25 17.12
CA PRO A 189 -11.79 -2.80 17.26
C PRO A 189 -13.07 -2.13 16.73
N SER A 190 -13.75 -2.75 15.76
CA SER A 190 -14.98 -2.23 15.17
C SER A 190 -16.26 -2.76 15.83
N HIS A 191 -16.12 -3.54 16.92
CA HIS A 191 -17.25 -4.17 17.62
C HIS A 191 -18.20 -4.93 16.67
N ALA A 192 -17.63 -5.62 15.68
CA ALA A 192 -18.37 -6.37 14.67
C ALA A 192 -18.80 -7.76 15.15
N LEU A 193 -18.30 -8.25 16.29
CA LEU A 193 -18.53 -9.62 16.80
C LEU A 193 -19.37 -9.61 18.06
N SER A 194 -20.21 -10.64 18.24
CA SER A 194 -20.96 -10.92 19.46
C SER A 194 -21.08 -12.43 19.70
N ILE A 195 -21.26 -12.85 20.98
CA ILE A 195 -21.43 -14.26 21.40
C ILE A 195 -22.64 -14.49 22.32
N GLU A 196 -23.42 -13.46 22.68
CA GLU A 196 -24.51 -13.55 23.67
C GLU A 196 -25.59 -14.58 23.29
N HIS A 197 -25.87 -14.74 21.99
CA HIS A 197 -26.83 -15.71 21.46
C HIS A 197 -26.19 -16.63 20.40
N GLY A 198 -24.96 -17.10 20.69
CA GLY A 198 -24.07 -17.74 19.73
C GLY A 198 -23.23 -16.74 18.95
N TRP A 199 -22.15 -17.22 18.36
CA TRP A 199 -21.23 -16.37 17.61
C TRP A 199 -21.91 -15.74 16.39
N ARG A 200 -21.77 -14.41 16.26
CA ARG A 200 -22.30 -13.63 15.12
C ARG A 200 -21.32 -12.57 14.69
N ILE A 201 -21.36 -12.22 13.39
CA ILE A 201 -20.57 -11.13 12.80
C ILE A 201 -21.48 -10.17 12.03
N ASP A 202 -21.37 -8.87 12.32
CA ASP A 202 -21.88 -7.81 11.45
C ASP A 202 -20.85 -7.54 10.36
N ARG A 203 -21.07 -8.12 9.18
CA ARG A 203 -20.17 -7.97 8.02
C ARG A 203 -20.05 -6.52 7.51
N ARG A 204 -20.97 -5.62 7.88
CA ARG A 204 -20.91 -4.21 7.50
C ARG A 204 -19.93 -3.42 8.37
N LYS A 205 -19.70 -3.90 9.61
CA LYS A 205 -18.73 -3.35 10.54
C LYS A 205 -17.36 -4.02 10.42
N CYS A 206 -17.31 -5.26 9.97
CA CYS A 206 -16.09 -6.03 9.90
C CYS A 206 -15.13 -5.44 8.85
N GLU A 207 -13.95 -5.09 9.30
CA GLU A 207 -12.88 -4.51 8.47
C GLU A 207 -11.90 -5.56 7.94
N GLY A 208 -12.03 -6.82 8.32
CA GLY A 208 -11.14 -7.90 7.88
C GLY A 208 -9.72 -7.82 8.49
N CYS A 209 -9.54 -7.14 9.62
CA CYS A 209 -8.21 -6.90 10.22
C CYS A 209 -7.55 -8.14 10.84
N GLY A 210 -8.29 -9.24 11.04
CA GLY A 210 -7.76 -10.50 11.55
C GLY A 210 -7.47 -10.55 13.06
N LYS A 211 -7.61 -9.47 13.84
CA LYS A 211 -7.32 -9.48 15.28
C LYS A 211 -8.08 -10.57 16.07
N CYS A 212 -9.32 -10.84 15.70
CA CYS A 212 -10.11 -11.93 16.27
C CYS A 212 -9.55 -13.33 15.92
N VAL A 213 -8.91 -13.48 14.77
CA VAL A 213 -8.24 -14.73 14.36
C VAL A 213 -6.99 -14.92 15.21
N THR A 214 -6.16 -13.89 15.32
CA THR A 214 -4.94 -13.91 16.16
C THR A 214 -5.24 -14.14 17.64
N ALA A 215 -6.33 -13.56 18.17
CA ALA A 215 -6.71 -13.73 19.57
C ALA A 215 -7.34 -15.10 19.90
N CYS A 216 -7.70 -15.89 18.90
CA CYS A 216 -8.38 -17.17 19.10
C CYS A 216 -7.41 -18.30 19.44
N GLN A 217 -7.31 -18.66 20.71
CA GLN A 217 -6.39 -19.71 21.19
C GLN A 217 -6.73 -21.13 20.69
N THR A 218 -8.02 -21.39 20.36
CA THR A 218 -8.46 -22.71 19.89
C THR A 218 -8.39 -22.85 18.36
N GLY A 219 -8.13 -21.77 17.61
CA GLY A 219 -8.22 -21.75 16.15
C GLY A 219 -9.66 -21.78 15.61
N ALA A 220 -10.68 -21.62 16.47
CA ALA A 220 -12.07 -21.55 16.04
C ALA A 220 -12.35 -20.37 15.09
N MET A 221 -11.59 -19.27 15.23
CA MET A 221 -11.61 -18.15 14.31
C MET A 221 -10.51 -18.32 13.26
N ARG A 222 -10.87 -18.25 11.99
CA ARG A 222 -9.92 -18.28 10.86
C ARG A 222 -10.39 -17.37 9.75
N PHE A 223 -9.51 -17.01 8.83
CA PHE A 223 -9.92 -16.28 7.62
C PHE A 223 -10.79 -17.19 6.75
N ASP A 224 -11.80 -16.60 6.09
CA ASP A 224 -12.67 -17.32 5.16
C ASP A 224 -11.87 -17.85 3.95
N VAL A 225 -11.12 -16.95 3.32
CA VAL A 225 -10.30 -17.27 2.15
C VAL A 225 -8.82 -17.03 2.45
N MET A 226 -8.44 -15.79 2.84
CA MET A 226 -7.06 -15.42 3.10
C MET A 226 -6.97 -14.17 3.98
N SER A 227 -5.77 -13.89 4.55
CA SER A 227 -5.51 -12.63 5.25
C SER A 227 -5.52 -11.44 4.29
N LEU A 228 -5.76 -10.24 4.83
CA LEU A 228 -5.66 -8.99 4.06
C LEU A 228 -4.23 -8.83 3.48
N ALA A 229 -3.20 -9.17 4.24
CA ALA A 229 -1.81 -9.10 3.81
C ALA A 229 -1.55 -9.95 2.54
N ARG A 230 -2.08 -11.18 2.49
CA ARG A 230 -2.01 -12.04 1.31
C ARG A 230 -2.77 -11.44 0.12
N GLY A 231 -3.97 -10.91 0.35
CA GLY A 231 -4.76 -10.25 -0.70
C GLY A 231 -4.07 -9.02 -1.28
N LEU A 232 -3.37 -8.24 -0.43
CA LEU A 232 -2.55 -7.09 -0.87
C LEU A 232 -1.38 -7.54 -1.75
N ALA A 233 -0.65 -8.58 -1.35
CA ALA A 233 0.47 -9.12 -2.12
C ALA A 233 0.03 -9.64 -3.49
N ILE A 234 -1.09 -10.41 -3.56
CA ILE A 234 -1.67 -10.90 -4.82
C ILE A 234 -2.06 -9.74 -5.73
N SER A 235 -2.75 -8.72 -5.18
CA SER A 235 -3.17 -7.55 -5.97
C SER A 235 -1.98 -6.73 -6.46
N ALA A 236 -0.93 -6.57 -5.65
CA ALA A 236 0.30 -5.89 -6.04
C ALA A 236 1.00 -6.65 -7.18
N MET A 237 1.16 -7.97 -7.05
CA MET A 237 1.75 -8.80 -8.10
C MET A 237 0.96 -8.70 -9.41
N ALA A 238 -0.38 -8.74 -9.35
CA ALA A 238 -1.22 -8.58 -10.53
C ALA A 238 -1.00 -7.24 -11.27
N CYS A 239 -0.66 -6.17 -10.53
CA CYS A 239 -0.38 -4.85 -11.12
C CYS A 239 0.97 -4.77 -11.83
N ILE A 240 1.97 -5.55 -11.40
CA ILE A 240 3.38 -5.40 -11.85
C ILE A 240 3.87 -6.53 -12.75
N ARG A 241 3.08 -7.58 -12.95
CA ARG A 241 3.52 -8.75 -13.71
C ARG A 241 3.99 -8.37 -15.11
N ASN A 242 5.22 -8.76 -15.44
CA ASN A 242 5.90 -8.48 -16.72
C ASN A 242 6.10 -6.97 -17.00
N LYS A 243 6.31 -6.16 -15.97
CA LYS A 243 6.53 -4.72 -16.13
C LYS A 243 7.86 -4.28 -15.52
N ASP A 244 8.46 -3.26 -16.10
CA ASP A 244 9.57 -2.55 -15.48
C ASP A 244 9.02 -1.57 -14.44
N VAL A 245 9.42 -1.71 -13.17
CA VAL A 245 8.91 -0.86 -12.09
C VAL A 245 10.07 -0.24 -11.30
N VAL A 246 9.96 1.06 -11.04
CA VAL A 246 10.80 1.78 -10.09
C VAL A 246 9.94 2.15 -8.89
N TYR A 247 10.41 1.81 -7.71
CA TYR A 247 9.74 2.11 -6.44
C TYR A 247 10.46 3.25 -5.73
N VAL A 248 9.69 4.14 -5.13
CA VAL A 248 10.19 5.20 -4.25
C VAL A 248 9.35 5.17 -2.97
N ASN A 249 9.99 4.91 -1.84
CA ASN A 249 9.35 4.98 -0.53
C ASN A 249 9.85 6.23 0.21
N SER A 250 8.93 7.09 0.64
CA SER A 250 9.20 8.24 1.52
C SER A 250 9.01 7.83 2.96
N LEU A 251 10.07 7.94 3.76
CA LEU A 251 10.11 7.67 5.19
C LEU A 251 10.11 9.01 5.96
N HIS A 252 9.15 9.88 5.62
CA HIS A 252 8.93 11.18 6.25
C HIS A 252 7.51 11.25 6.79
N ASN A 253 7.32 11.97 7.89
CA ASN A 253 6.01 12.08 8.55
C ASN A 253 5.37 10.71 8.80
N ILE A 254 6.14 9.75 9.32
CA ILE A 254 5.72 8.37 9.55
C ILE A 254 4.66 8.35 10.64
N ALA A 255 3.39 8.34 10.25
CA ALA A 255 2.23 8.42 11.14
C ALA A 255 1.77 7.03 11.64
N GLU A 256 0.99 7.03 12.73
CA GLU A 256 0.35 5.82 13.28
C GLU A 256 -0.52 5.11 12.26
N ASN A 257 -1.30 5.88 11.49
CA ASN A 257 -2.30 5.36 10.56
C ASN A 257 -2.09 5.87 9.14
N CYS A 258 -2.89 5.32 8.24
CA CYS A 258 -2.78 5.48 6.80
C CYS A 258 -3.23 6.87 6.33
N ASP A 259 -2.69 7.30 5.18
CA ASP A 259 -3.14 8.50 4.45
C ASP A 259 -4.62 8.46 4.03
N CYS A 260 -5.27 7.30 4.14
CA CYS A 260 -6.70 7.13 3.90
C CYS A 260 -7.57 7.49 5.13
N ASP A 261 -6.95 7.79 6.28
CA ASP A 261 -7.62 8.24 7.49
C ASP A 261 -7.52 9.78 7.57
N PRO A 262 -8.61 10.52 7.71
CA PRO A 262 -8.57 11.96 7.91
C PRO A 262 -7.88 12.37 9.22
N SER A 263 -7.77 11.44 10.19
CA SER A 263 -7.14 11.63 11.49
C SER A 263 -6.08 10.54 11.73
N PRO A 264 -4.91 10.61 11.08
CA PRO A 264 -3.94 9.50 11.05
C PRO A 264 -3.17 9.26 12.35
N GLY A 265 -3.48 9.97 13.42
CA GLY A 265 -2.74 9.91 14.69
C GLY A 265 -1.47 10.76 14.68
N GLY A 266 -0.56 10.47 15.60
CA GLY A 266 0.72 11.15 15.74
C GLY A 266 1.82 10.61 14.82
N ILE A 267 2.92 11.33 14.74
CA ILE A 267 4.17 10.84 14.15
C ILE A 267 4.79 9.83 15.13
N VAL A 268 5.15 8.65 14.65
CA VAL A 268 5.62 7.52 15.46
C VAL A 268 7.10 7.19 15.27
N CYS A 269 7.73 7.80 14.28
CA CYS A 269 9.14 7.65 13.99
C CYS A 269 9.67 8.96 13.40
N PRO A 270 10.89 9.40 13.74
CA PRO A 270 11.53 10.54 13.07
C PRO A 270 11.63 10.36 11.56
N ASP A 271 11.76 11.46 10.84
CA ASP A 271 12.05 11.42 9.41
C ASP A 271 13.41 10.76 9.16
N ILE A 272 13.43 9.77 8.25
CA ILE A 272 14.64 8.98 7.96
C ILE A 272 15.23 9.39 6.60
N GLY A 273 14.38 9.53 5.57
CA GLY A 273 14.79 9.81 4.21
C GLY A 273 13.92 9.11 3.17
N TYR A 274 14.54 8.73 2.06
CA TYR A 274 13.86 8.10 0.93
C TYR A 274 14.59 6.83 0.51
N LEU A 275 13.84 5.87 0.00
CA LEU A 275 14.40 4.67 -0.62
C LEU A 275 13.98 4.62 -2.09
N VAL A 276 14.88 4.16 -2.95
CA VAL A 276 14.61 3.90 -4.37
C VAL A 276 15.08 2.49 -4.71
N GLY A 277 14.23 1.69 -5.37
CA GLY A 277 14.56 0.30 -5.69
C GLY A 277 13.73 -0.24 -6.85
N SER A 278 13.98 -1.50 -7.23
CA SER A 278 13.31 -2.18 -8.34
C SER A 278 12.39 -3.33 -7.92
N ASP A 279 12.32 -3.66 -6.63
CA ASP A 279 11.43 -4.71 -6.09
C ASP A 279 10.61 -4.18 -4.90
N ALA A 280 9.30 -4.43 -4.92
CA ALA A 280 8.37 -3.94 -3.90
C ALA A 280 8.62 -4.57 -2.52
N ALA A 281 8.95 -5.85 -2.47
CA ALA A 281 9.20 -6.54 -1.21
C ALA A 281 10.56 -6.13 -0.60
N ALA A 282 11.58 -5.93 -1.44
CA ALA A 282 12.89 -5.45 -1.01
C ALA A 282 12.84 -4.04 -0.42
N ILE A 283 12.17 -3.10 -1.11
CA ILE A 283 12.09 -1.72 -0.64
C ILE A 283 11.20 -1.58 0.62
N ASP A 284 10.14 -2.39 0.74
CA ASP A 284 9.30 -2.43 1.93
C ASP A 284 10.04 -3.08 3.11
N ALA A 285 10.85 -4.13 2.87
CA ALA A 285 11.72 -4.72 3.89
C ALA A 285 12.77 -3.72 4.39
N ALA A 286 13.46 -3.03 3.47
CA ALA A 286 14.43 -1.99 3.81
C ALA A 286 13.78 -0.84 4.60
N SER A 287 12.56 -0.42 4.23
CA SER A 287 11.80 0.60 4.95
C SER A 287 11.54 0.20 6.40
N LEU A 288 11.06 -1.03 6.62
CA LEU A 288 10.79 -1.56 7.96
C LEU A 288 12.08 -1.70 8.79
N ASP A 289 13.17 -2.19 8.19
CA ASP A 289 14.45 -2.34 8.89
C ASP A 289 15.02 -0.99 9.34
N LEU A 290 14.88 0.06 8.53
CA LEU A 290 15.29 1.43 8.92
C LEU A 290 14.40 2.00 10.03
N ILE A 291 13.09 1.80 9.94
CA ILE A 291 12.14 2.25 10.96
C ILE A 291 12.36 1.50 12.28
N ASP A 292 12.58 0.19 12.25
CA ASP A 292 12.81 -0.62 13.44
C ASP A 292 14.12 -0.24 14.17
N ARG A 293 15.11 0.34 13.47
CA ARG A 293 16.34 0.90 14.12
C ARG A 293 16.04 2.15 14.93
N GLU A 294 15.15 3.03 14.44
CA GLU A 294 14.79 4.29 15.09
C GLU A 294 13.66 4.11 16.12
N ALA A 295 12.69 3.25 15.83
CA ALA A 295 11.49 3.00 16.62
C ALA A 295 11.13 1.50 16.60
N PRO A 296 11.79 0.65 17.40
CA PRO A 296 11.63 -0.80 17.35
C PRO A 296 10.19 -1.26 17.49
N ASP A 297 9.73 -2.14 16.59
CA ASP A 297 8.38 -2.74 16.57
C ASP A 297 7.22 -1.74 16.61
N VAL A 298 7.45 -0.49 16.21
CA VAL A 298 6.46 0.59 16.40
C VAL A 298 5.12 0.26 15.76
N PHE A 299 5.10 -0.29 14.56
CA PHE A 299 3.86 -0.63 13.88
C PHE A 299 3.16 -1.84 14.51
N LEU A 300 3.91 -2.87 14.93
CA LEU A 300 3.33 -4.01 15.63
C LEU A 300 2.72 -3.59 16.97
N ARG A 301 3.41 -2.75 17.74
CA ARG A 301 2.89 -2.22 19.03
C ARG A 301 1.62 -1.40 18.84
N ASN A 302 1.57 -0.56 17.81
CA ASN A 302 0.43 0.35 17.60
C ASN A 302 -0.78 -0.36 17.00
N THR A 303 -0.56 -1.32 16.08
CA THR A 303 -1.66 -1.95 15.34
C THR A 303 -2.01 -3.35 15.83
N GLY A 304 -1.06 -4.06 16.47
CA GLY A 304 -1.19 -5.49 16.82
C GLY A 304 -1.20 -6.41 15.58
N VAL A 305 -0.77 -5.91 14.42
CA VAL A 305 -0.68 -6.65 13.16
C VAL A 305 0.78 -6.66 12.72
N ASP A 306 1.31 -7.85 12.35
CA ASP A 306 2.69 -7.98 11.89
C ASP A 306 2.88 -7.25 10.55
N PRO A 307 3.69 -6.17 10.50
CA PRO A 307 3.89 -5.39 9.27
C PRO A 307 4.61 -6.18 8.17
N ARG A 308 5.34 -7.24 8.51
CA ARG A 308 6.12 -8.06 7.56
C ARG A 308 5.28 -9.17 6.91
N GLU A 309 4.04 -9.40 7.33
CA GLU A 309 3.19 -10.46 6.77
C GLU A 309 2.97 -10.27 5.26
N GLN A 310 2.68 -9.04 4.81
CA GLN A 310 2.47 -8.74 3.40
C GLN A 310 3.75 -8.98 2.55
N ILE A 311 4.95 -8.74 3.14
CA ILE A 311 6.24 -9.01 2.48
C ILE A 311 6.44 -10.53 2.33
N ARG A 312 6.19 -11.32 3.38
CA ARG A 312 6.28 -12.80 3.29
C ARG A 312 5.39 -13.36 2.19
N HIS A 313 4.14 -12.89 2.10
CA HIS A 313 3.25 -13.31 1.02
C HIS A 313 3.68 -12.82 -0.36
N ALA A 314 4.30 -11.66 -0.47
CA ALA A 314 4.87 -11.17 -1.73
C ALA A 314 6.05 -12.04 -2.20
N VAL A 315 6.88 -12.50 -1.27
CA VAL A 315 7.99 -13.46 -1.56
C VAL A 315 7.44 -14.81 -2.03
N GLU A 316 6.39 -15.34 -1.41
CA GLU A 316 5.71 -16.57 -1.87
C GLU A 316 5.19 -16.45 -3.32
N LEU A 317 4.90 -15.24 -3.79
CA LEU A 317 4.43 -14.96 -5.14
C LEU A 317 5.57 -14.66 -6.13
N GLY A 318 6.83 -14.64 -5.66
CA GLY A 318 8.02 -14.47 -6.50
C GLY A 318 8.66 -13.09 -6.49
N MET A 319 8.29 -12.17 -5.58
CA MET A 319 9.06 -10.96 -5.30
C MET A 319 10.31 -11.34 -4.47
N ASP A 320 11.36 -10.51 -4.54
CA ASP A 320 12.57 -10.71 -3.75
C ASP A 320 12.65 -9.70 -2.60
N CYS A 321 12.72 -10.17 -1.35
CA CYS A 321 12.89 -9.28 -0.20
C CYS A 321 14.36 -9.09 0.23
N GLN A 322 15.30 -9.79 -0.43
CA GLN A 322 16.73 -9.59 -0.16
C GLN A 322 17.21 -8.31 -0.81
N TYR A 323 17.96 -7.51 -0.06
CA TYR A 323 18.47 -6.24 -0.58
C TYR A 323 19.87 -5.90 -0.05
N SER A 324 20.56 -5.06 -0.82
CA SER A 324 21.77 -4.35 -0.38
C SER A 324 21.47 -2.87 -0.36
N LEU A 325 21.69 -2.21 0.78
CA LEU A 325 21.48 -0.77 0.93
C LEU A 325 22.70 0.00 0.43
N CYS A 326 22.47 0.95 -0.47
CA CYS A 326 23.50 1.85 -1.02
C CYS A 326 23.11 3.30 -0.73
N GLU A 327 23.90 4.02 0.08
CA GLU A 327 23.67 5.44 0.35
C GLU A 327 24.18 6.30 -0.82
N VAL A 328 23.41 7.31 -1.24
CA VAL A 328 23.68 8.19 -2.38
C VAL A 328 23.51 9.67 -2.01
#